data_018544d64fbd2d20176768ca0c4e854c
#
_entry.id   018544d64fbd2d20176768ca0c4e854c
#
_cell.length_a   1.000
_cell.length_b   1.000
_cell.length_c   1.000
_cell.angle_alpha   90.00
_cell.angle_beta   90.00
_cell.angle_gamma   90.00
#
_symmetry.space_group_name_H-M   'P 1'
#
loop_
_entity.id
_entity.type
_entity.pdbx_description
1 polymer ?
#
loop_
_entity_poly.entity_id
_entity_poly.type
_entity_poly.pdbx_seq_one_letter_code
_entity_poly.pdbx_strand_id
1 'polypeptide(L)'
;MRTIAKYLIKGLLAVFAALPLKVHYKIAGFLAWLISSVVHYRTDDVMVNLSRCFPEKNYWELRDIKKQFYYHFAKVLVESIWLGGCHNPERLRKGHLVEIVNPGTIAELYENSPSVMILYGHCGNWEVYGGIENYNYTDIPTHINESNYCVVYRELSSPVWNEVMRDNRFSLVKDREHFEGYIESKLLVRYILTHKGEKKIYTVNTDQRPYFKAPDYMMVNFLHQECQTMCSRIS
;
A
#
# COMPACT_ATOMS: atom_id res chain seq x y z
N MET A 1 29.37 8.99 -3.59
CA MET A 1 28.30 9.28 -4.54
C MET A 1 26.93 8.71 -4.11
N ARG A 2 26.78 7.42 -3.76
CA ARG A 2 25.49 6.84 -3.33
C ARG A 2 24.86 7.52 -2.09
N THR A 3 25.69 7.90 -1.10
CA THR A 3 25.23 8.55 0.14
C THR A 3 24.66 9.95 -0.11
N ILE A 4 25.33 10.76 -0.94
CA ILE A 4 24.87 12.11 -1.29
C ILE A 4 23.54 12.04 -2.06
N ALA A 5 23.46 11.19 -3.08
CA ALA A 5 22.23 11.00 -3.85
C ALA A 5 21.04 10.57 -2.96
N LYS A 6 21.28 9.70 -1.99
CA LYS A 6 20.29 9.29 -1.00
C LYS A 6 19.75 10.48 -0.19
N TYR A 7 20.62 11.31 0.37
CA TYR A 7 20.18 12.47 1.17
C TYR A 7 19.47 13.53 0.31
N LEU A 8 19.90 13.72 -0.94
CA LEU A 8 19.19 14.60 -1.87
C LEU A 8 17.78 14.08 -2.19
N ILE A 9 17.65 12.78 -2.46
CA ILE A 9 16.34 12.16 -2.69
C ILE A 9 15.44 12.28 -1.46
N LYS A 10 15.96 11.96 -0.27
CA LYS A 10 15.19 12.09 0.98
C LYS A 10 14.78 13.53 1.26
N GLY A 11 15.66 14.49 1.04
CA GLY A 11 15.34 15.92 1.20
C GLY A 11 14.26 16.40 0.24
N LEU A 12 14.36 16.01 -1.04
CA LEU A 12 13.34 16.32 -2.05
C LEU A 12 11.99 15.69 -1.71
N LEU A 13 11.98 14.41 -1.33
CA LEU A 13 10.77 13.71 -0.92
C LEU A 13 10.13 14.32 0.34
N ALA A 14 10.94 14.77 1.31
CA ALA A 14 10.45 15.43 2.52
C ALA A 14 9.75 16.75 2.20
N VAL A 15 10.34 17.59 1.34
CA VAL A 15 9.72 18.84 0.88
C VAL A 15 8.39 18.52 0.15
N PHE A 16 8.41 17.54 -0.73
CA PHE A 16 7.21 17.13 -1.46
C PHE A 16 6.13 16.58 -0.50
N ALA A 17 6.51 15.70 0.41
CA ALA A 17 5.61 15.11 1.42
C ALA A 17 4.97 16.16 2.35
N ALA A 18 5.60 17.31 2.57
CA ALA A 18 5.04 18.40 3.37
C ALA A 18 3.84 19.10 2.71
N LEU A 19 3.68 18.99 1.39
CA LEU A 19 2.59 19.63 0.66
C LEU A 19 1.21 19.05 1.07
N PRO A 20 0.12 19.84 0.94
CA PRO A 20 -1.23 19.33 1.15
C PRO A 20 -1.61 18.21 0.17
N LEU A 21 -2.42 17.25 0.61
CA LEU A 21 -2.83 16.11 -0.22
C LEU A 21 -3.50 16.52 -1.54
N LYS A 22 -4.28 17.61 -1.53
CA LYS A 22 -4.89 18.16 -2.75
C LYS A 22 -3.87 18.55 -3.83
N VAL A 23 -2.69 19.00 -3.43
CA VAL A 23 -1.59 19.33 -4.36
C VAL A 23 -1.02 18.04 -4.95
N HIS A 24 -0.85 17.00 -4.13
CA HIS A 24 -0.41 15.68 -4.60
C HIS A 24 -1.32 15.12 -5.68
N TYR A 25 -2.64 15.26 -5.55
CA TYR A 25 -3.57 14.77 -6.57
C TYR A 25 -3.50 15.55 -7.89
N LYS A 26 -3.19 16.85 -7.85
CA LYS A 26 -2.90 17.60 -9.08
C LYS A 26 -1.63 17.10 -9.76
N ILE A 27 -0.60 16.83 -8.95
CA ILE A 27 0.68 16.26 -9.43
C ILE A 27 0.47 14.85 -9.97
N ALA A 28 -0.41 14.04 -9.36
CA ALA A 28 -0.74 12.70 -9.85
C ALA A 28 -1.27 12.72 -11.29
N GLY A 29 -2.11 13.70 -11.64
CA GLY A 29 -2.58 13.85 -13.02
C GLY A 29 -1.45 14.12 -14.03
N PHE A 30 -0.53 15.02 -13.70
CA PHE A 30 0.67 15.27 -14.51
C PHE A 30 1.59 14.04 -14.59
N LEU A 31 1.82 13.38 -13.45
CA LEU A 31 2.66 12.19 -13.36
C LEU A 31 2.09 11.03 -14.18
N ALA A 32 0.78 10.82 -14.12
CA ALA A 32 0.08 9.82 -14.93
C ALA A 32 0.30 10.06 -16.44
N TRP A 33 0.15 11.30 -16.88
CA TRP A 33 0.43 11.67 -18.27
C TRP A 33 1.90 11.43 -18.63
N LEU A 34 2.83 11.85 -17.78
CA LEU A 34 4.26 11.67 -18.01
C LEU A 34 4.62 10.18 -18.13
N ILE A 35 4.16 9.35 -17.19
CA ILE A 35 4.46 7.91 -17.15
C ILE A 35 3.85 7.18 -18.35
N SER A 36 2.61 7.52 -18.71
CA SER A 36 1.88 6.80 -19.77
C SER A 36 2.21 7.28 -21.19
N SER A 37 2.44 8.59 -21.36
CA SER A 37 2.48 9.21 -22.69
C SER A 37 3.87 9.68 -23.12
N VAL A 38 4.79 9.90 -22.14
CA VAL A 38 6.16 10.32 -22.43
C VAL A 38 7.14 9.17 -22.19
N VAL A 39 7.10 8.57 -20.99
CA VAL A 39 8.01 7.47 -20.63
C VAL A 39 7.54 6.13 -21.21
N HIS A 40 6.27 5.99 -21.51
CA HIS A 40 5.65 4.75 -21.99
C HIS A 40 5.93 3.55 -21.07
N TYR A 41 5.96 3.80 -19.76
CA TYR A 41 6.31 2.76 -18.77
C TYR A 41 5.34 1.59 -18.85
N ARG A 42 5.81 0.46 -19.38
CA ARG A 42 5.08 -0.81 -19.50
C ARG A 42 3.72 -0.70 -20.22
N THR A 43 3.55 0.24 -21.15
CA THR A 43 2.27 0.47 -21.80
C THR A 43 1.77 -0.74 -22.61
N ASP A 44 2.67 -1.50 -23.20
CA ASP A 44 2.32 -2.70 -23.96
C ASP A 44 1.87 -3.82 -23.03
N ASP A 45 2.59 -4.04 -21.91
CA ASP A 45 2.20 -5.01 -20.88
C ASP A 45 0.80 -4.69 -20.34
N VAL A 46 0.54 -3.41 -20.03
CA VAL A 46 -0.77 -2.97 -19.52
C VAL A 46 -1.86 -3.22 -20.57
N MET A 47 -1.63 -2.88 -21.84
CA MET A 47 -2.64 -3.12 -22.90
C MET A 47 -2.90 -4.60 -23.13
N VAL A 48 -1.86 -5.43 -23.17
CA VAL A 48 -2.01 -6.89 -23.28
C VAL A 48 -2.83 -7.45 -22.11
N ASN A 49 -2.53 -7.01 -20.91
CA ASN A 49 -3.27 -7.45 -19.73
C ASN A 49 -4.73 -7.01 -19.77
N LEU A 50 -5.00 -5.75 -20.10
CA LEU A 50 -6.36 -5.24 -20.23
C LEU A 50 -7.16 -5.98 -21.29
N SER A 51 -6.56 -6.29 -22.46
CA SER A 51 -7.24 -7.05 -23.52
C SER A 51 -7.58 -8.47 -23.11
N ARG A 52 -6.78 -9.09 -22.26
CA ARG A 52 -7.07 -10.42 -21.70
C ARG A 52 -8.15 -10.40 -20.64
N CYS A 53 -8.20 -9.34 -19.83
CA CYS A 53 -9.17 -9.21 -18.74
C CYS A 53 -10.53 -8.73 -19.20
N PHE A 54 -10.58 -7.98 -20.29
CA PHE A 54 -11.79 -7.41 -20.87
C PHE A 54 -11.87 -7.74 -22.36
N PRO A 55 -11.98 -9.02 -22.71
CA PRO A 55 -11.97 -9.48 -24.11
C PRO A 55 -13.15 -8.92 -24.93
N GLU A 56 -14.23 -8.49 -24.25
CA GLU A 56 -15.41 -7.89 -24.86
C GLU A 56 -15.23 -6.41 -25.24
N LYS A 57 -14.17 -5.76 -24.75
CA LYS A 57 -13.97 -4.32 -24.96
C LYS A 57 -13.14 -4.03 -26.20
N ASN A 58 -13.53 -2.98 -26.92
CA ASN A 58 -12.75 -2.50 -28.05
C ASN A 58 -11.51 -1.71 -27.61
N TYR A 59 -10.63 -1.43 -28.57
CA TYR A 59 -9.36 -0.71 -28.32
C TYR A 59 -9.54 0.66 -27.62
N TRP A 60 -10.57 1.41 -27.97
CA TRP A 60 -10.80 2.74 -27.40
C TRP A 60 -11.23 2.68 -25.95
N GLU A 61 -12.08 1.72 -25.60
CA GLU A 61 -12.47 1.46 -24.22
C GLU A 61 -11.29 1.00 -23.37
N LEU A 62 -10.47 0.08 -23.90
CA LEU A 62 -9.24 -0.38 -23.21
C LEU A 62 -8.24 0.78 -23.01
N ARG A 63 -8.14 1.69 -23.98
CA ARG A 63 -7.30 2.89 -23.84
C ARG A 63 -7.77 3.81 -22.73
N ASP A 64 -9.07 3.95 -22.55
CA ASP A 64 -9.61 4.77 -21.46
C ASP A 64 -9.41 4.11 -20.09
N ILE A 65 -9.57 2.79 -19.98
CA ILE A 65 -9.20 2.02 -18.78
C ILE A 65 -7.69 2.17 -18.51
N LYS A 66 -6.84 2.10 -19.52
CA LYS A 66 -5.39 2.33 -19.38
C LYS A 66 -5.08 3.71 -18.79
N LYS A 67 -5.78 4.78 -19.21
CA LYS A 67 -5.59 6.11 -18.62
C LYS A 67 -5.96 6.13 -17.15
N GLN A 68 -7.08 5.50 -16.77
CA GLN A 68 -7.51 5.39 -15.39
C GLN A 68 -6.51 4.59 -14.55
N PHE A 69 -5.96 3.50 -15.08
CA PHE A 69 -4.91 2.72 -14.45
C PHE A 69 -3.68 3.58 -14.13
N TYR A 70 -3.16 4.36 -15.10
CA TYR A 70 -2.00 5.21 -14.84
C TYR A 70 -2.29 6.34 -13.87
N TYR A 71 -3.49 6.88 -13.91
CA TYR A 71 -3.91 7.89 -12.93
C TYR A 71 -3.97 7.30 -11.51
N HIS A 72 -4.56 6.11 -11.37
CA HIS A 72 -4.59 5.39 -10.11
C HIS A 72 -3.17 5.05 -9.62
N PHE A 73 -2.33 4.52 -10.49
CA PHE A 73 -0.93 4.21 -10.17
C PHE A 73 -0.17 5.46 -9.70
N ALA A 74 -0.34 6.59 -10.37
CA ALA A 74 0.26 7.85 -9.96
C ALA A 74 -0.28 8.34 -8.60
N LYS A 75 -1.59 8.13 -8.31
CA LYS A 75 -2.16 8.43 -7.00
C LYS A 75 -1.48 7.61 -5.90
N VAL A 76 -1.34 6.31 -6.07
CA VAL A 76 -0.65 5.43 -5.11
C VAL A 76 0.75 5.95 -4.81
N LEU A 77 1.51 6.36 -5.83
CA LEU A 77 2.86 6.91 -5.66
C LEU A 77 2.87 8.19 -4.83
N VAL A 78 2.03 9.17 -5.16
CA VAL A 78 2.01 10.47 -4.47
C VAL A 78 1.43 10.35 -3.05
N GLU A 79 0.46 9.48 -2.82
CA GLU A 79 -0.08 9.18 -1.50
C GLU A 79 0.95 8.50 -0.60
N SER A 80 1.75 7.57 -1.15
CA SER A 80 2.84 6.92 -0.41
C SER A 80 3.91 7.94 0.02
N ILE A 81 4.23 8.91 -0.85
CA ILE A 81 5.16 10.00 -0.50
C ILE A 81 4.55 10.90 0.58
N TRP A 82 3.28 11.27 0.43
CA TRP A 82 2.56 12.10 1.41
C TRP A 82 2.49 11.42 2.77
N LEU A 83 2.20 10.11 2.81
CA LEU A 83 2.20 9.29 4.03
C LEU A 83 3.55 9.35 4.74
N GLY A 84 4.65 9.23 4.01
CA GLY A 84 6.01 9.33 4.55
C GLY A 84 6.31 10.67 5.27
N GLY A 85 5.56 11.72 4.94
CA GLY A 85 5.60 13.01 5.64
C GLY A 85 4.59 13.15 6.78
N CYS A 86 3.78 12.15 7.05
CA CYS A 86 2.82 12.15 8.14
C CYS A 86 3.44 11.64 9.44
N HIS A 87 4.19 12.50 10.12
CA HIS A 87 4.76 12.18 11.43
C HIS A 87 3.78 12.44 12.59
N ASN A 88 2.59 12.96 12.28
CA ASN A 88 1.52 13.24 13.23
C ASN A 88 0.23 12.50 12.80
N PRO A 89 -0.36 11.67 13.68
CA PRO A 89 -1.62 10.99 13.45
C PRO A 89 -2.77 11.92 13.02
N GLU A 90 -2.83 13.14 13.55
CA GLU A 90 -3.87 14.11 13.18
C GLU A 90 -3.82 14.50 11.69
N ARG A 91 -2.61 14.66 11.15
CA ARG A 91 -2.45 14.96 9.71
C ARG A 91 -2.95 13.81 8.86
N LEU A 92 -2.66 12.57 9.27
CA LEU A 92 -3.12 11.38 8.60
C LEU A 92 -4.65 11.28 8.64
N ARG A 93 -5.25 11.47 9.82
CA ARG A 93 -6.71 11.46 10.01
C ARG A 93 -7.41 12.54 9.18
N LYS A 94 -6.87 13.76 9.14
CA LYS A 94 -7.39 14.86 8.29
C LYS A 94 -7.32 14.55 6.80
N GLY A 95 -6.35 13.76 6.38
CA GLY A 95 -6.22 13.32 4.97
C GLY A 95 -7.31 12.35 4.54
N HIS A 96 -7.88 11.60 5.46
CA HIS A 96 -8.98 10.65 5.27
C HIS A 96 -8.79 9.74 4.05
N LEU A 97 -7.56 9.19 3.92
CA LEU A 97 -7.21 8.32 2.78
C LEU A 97 -7.93 6.97 2.84
N VAL A 98 -8.11 6.46 4.06
CA VAL A 98 -8.67 5.13 4.32
C VAL A 98 -9.59 5.22 5.52
N GLU A 99 -10.61 4.40 5.55
CA GLU A 99 -11.52 4.23 6.67
C GLU A 99 -11.75 2.74 6.93
N ILE A 100 -11.73 2.36 8.19
CA ILE A 100 -12.14 1.02 8.62
C ILE A 100 -13.67 1.02 8.74
N VAL A 101 -14.32 0.42 7.76
CA VAL A 101 -15.81 0.48 7.65
C VAL A 101 -16.50 -0.37 8.73
N ASN A 102 -15.89 -1.49 9.12
CA ASN A 102 -16.44 -2.44 10.09
C ASN A 102 -15.46 -2.76 11.22
N PRO A 103 -15.13 -1.79 12.08
CA PRO A 103 -14.15 -1.98 13.16
C PRO A 103 -14.57 -3.07 14.14
N GLY A 104 -15.87 -3.26 14.36
CA GLY A 104 -16.41 -4.30 15.25
C GLY A 104 -16.00 -5.72 14.83
N THR A 105 -15.87 -6.01 13.55
CA THR A 105 -15.40 -7.31 13.08
C THR A 105 -13.95 -7.56 13.50
N ILE A 106 -13.09 -6.53 13.42
CA ILE A 106 -11.68 -6.65 13.86
C ILE A 106 -11.63 -6.85 15.36
N ALA A 107 -12.44 -6.10 16.12
CA ALA A 107 -12.56 -6.21 17.59
C ALA A 107 -12.96 -7.62 17.99
N GLU A 108 -14.06 -8.14 17.42
CA GLU A 108 -14.57 -9.49 17.71
C GLU A 108 -13.53 -10.58 17.40
N LEU A 109 -12.88 -10.52 16.24
CA LEU A 109 -11.83 -11.46 15.86
C LEU A 109 -10.64 -11.38 16.82
N TYR A 110 -10.25 -10.17 17.19
CA TYR A 110 -9.15 -9.97 18.14
C TYR A 110 -9.49 -10.53 19.52
N GLU A 111 -10.68 -10.31 20.02
CA GLU A 111 -11.09 -10.81 21.34
C GLU A 111 -11.16 -12.33 21.41
N ASN A 112 -11.70 -12.96 20.35
CA ASN A 112 -12.01 -14.38 20.33
C ASN A 112 -10.90 -15.28 19.72
N SER A 113 -9.78 -14.71 19.29
CA SER A 113 -8.71 -15.46 18.63
C SER A 113 -7.36 -15.24 19.30
N PRO A 114 -6.44 -16.22 19.25
CA PRO A 114 -5.07 -16.05 19.76
C PRO A 114 -4.28 -14.97 19.01
N SER A 115 -4.52 -14.83 17.71
CA SER A 115 -3.97 -13.80 16.85
C SER A 115 -4.89 -13.62 15.63
N VAL A 116 -4.80 -12.48 14.99
CA VAL A 116 -5.58 -12.16 13.77
C VAL A 116 -4.63 -12.00 12.60
N MET A 117 -5.03 -12.51 11.43
CA MET A 117 -4.30 -12.27 10.18
C MET A 117 -5.21 -11.57 9.18
N ILE A 118 -4.84 -10.36 8.79
CA ILE A 118 -5.52 -9.58 7.75
C ILE A 118 -4.80 -9.84 6.43
N LEU A 119 -5.49 -10.50 5.52
CA LEU A 119 -4.99 -10.77 4.17
C LEU A 119 -5.50 -9.70 3.20
N TYR A 120 -4.62 -9.14 2.39
CA TYR A 120 -4.97 -8.12 1.40
C TYR A 120 -4.17 -8.30 0.10
N GLY A 121 -4.72 -7.78 -1.00
CA GLY A 121 -4.04 -7.73 -2.29
C GLY A 121 -3.38 -6.37 -2.55
N HIS A 122 -2.69 -6.23 -3.68
CA HIS A 122 -2.16 -4.94 -4.17
C HIS A 122 -3.29 -4.06 -4.77
N CYS A 123 -4.41 -3.98 -4.04
CA CYS A 123 -5.55 -3.15 -4.42
C CYS A 123 -5.44 -1.79 -3.71
N GLY A 124 -5.65 -0.71 -4.45
CA GLY A 124 -5.49 0.62 -3.88
C GLY A 124 -4.05 0.93 -3.45
N ASN A 125 -3.93 1.68 -2.37
CA ASN A 125 -2.65 2.04 -1.79
C ASN A 125 -2.36 1.19 -0.54
N TRP A 126 -1.71 0.06 -0.71
CA TRP A 126 -1.35 -0.84 0.40
C TRP A 126 -0.29 -0.27 1.36
N GLU A 127 0.48 0.74 0.95
CA GLU A 127 1.47 1.37 1.84
C GLU A 127 0.81 2.10 3.02
N VAL A 128 -0.47 2.49 2.89
CA VAL A 128 -1.20 3.16 3.98
C VAL A 128 -1.47 2.26 5.19
N TYR A 129 -1.34 0.95 5.05
CA TYR A 129 -1.46 0.03 6.19
C TYR A 129 -0.44 0.30 7.31
N GLY A 130 0.65 1.00 7.03
CA GLY A 130 1.57 1.48 8.06
C GLY A 130 0.94 2.42 9.09
N GLY A 131 -0.22 3.00 8.78
CA GLY A 131 -0.95 3.91 9.67
C GLY A 131 -2.32 3.39 10.13
N ILE A 132 -2.61 2.10 9.98
CA ILE A 132 -3.95 1.51 10.13
C ILE A 132 -4.61 1.80 11.48
N GLU A 133 -3.87 1.91 12.57
CA GLU A 133 -4.39 2.27 13.88
C GLU A 133 -5.12 3.63 13.91
N ASN A 134 -4.84 4.50 12.94
CA ASN A 134 -5.37 5.85 12.86
C ASN A 134 -6.60 5.97 11.95
N TYR A 135 -7.04 4.90 11.29
CA TYR A 135 -8.14 4.94 10.31
C TYR A 135 -9.50 4.51 10.88
N ASN A 136 -9.56 4.31 12.18
CA ASN A 136 -10.83 4.13 12.87
C ASN A 136 -11.40 5.52 13.23
N TYR A 137 -12.54 5.85 12.64
CA TYR A 137 -13.27 7.11 12.88
C TYR A 137 -14.52 6.90 13.71
N THR A 138 -14.71 5.71 14.30
CA THR A 138 -15.82 5.33 15.15
C THR A 138 -15.36 5.20 16.61
N ASP A 139 -16.32 5.05 17.52
CA ASP A 139 -16.05 4.77 18.93
C ASP A 139 -15.80 3.28 19.23
N ILE A 140 -15.97 2.41 18.24
CA ILE A 140 -15.72 0.96 18.39
C ILE A 140 -14.21 0.70 18.35
N PRO A 141 -13.60 0.15 19.42
CA PRO A 141 -12.17 -0.10 19.45
C PRO A 141 -11.79 -1.23 18.47
N THR A 142 -10.73 -1.03 17.68
CA THR A 142 -10.18 -2.07 16.81
C THR A 142 -9.12 -2.92 17.51
N HIS A 143 -8.67 -2.50 18.70
CA HIS A 143 -7.51 -3.05 19.42
C HIS A 143 -6.17 -2.97 18.69
N ILE A 144 -6.12 -2.36 17.50
CA ILE A 144 -4.88 -2.20 16.74
C ILE A 144 -4.03 -1.09 17.38
N ASN A 145 -2.79 -1.43 17.72
CA ASN A 145 -1.82 -0.48 18.26
C ASN A 145 -0.38 -0.93 17.93
N GLU A 146 0.58 -0.06 18.21
CA GLU A 146 2.00 -0.29 17.91
C GLU A 146 2.57 -1.58 18.52
N SER A 147 2.07 -2.02 19.67
CA SER A 147 2.60 -3.21 20.36
C SER A 147 2.11 -4.54 19.78
N ASN A 148 0.98 -4.56 19.10
CA ASN A 148 0.37 -5.78 18.60
C ASN A 148 0.24 -5.86 17.07
N TYR A 149 0.47 -4.76 16.35
CA TYR A 149 0.29 -4.70 14.91
C TYR A 149 1.57 -5.03 14.16
N CYS A 150 1.49 -5.99 13.24
CA CYS A 150 2.62 -6.47 12.47
C CYS A 150 2.36 -6.37 10.96
N VAL A 151 3.20 -5.63 10.25
CA VAL A 151 3.17 -5.50 8.79
C VAL A 151 4.22 -6.40 8.17
N VAL A 152 3.79 -7.35 7.37
CA VAL A 152 4.70 -8.24 6.65
C VAL A 152 5.05 -7.61 5.31
N TYR A 153 6.34 -7.43 5.05
CA TYR A 153 6.84 -6.80 3.83
C TYR A 153 7.92 -7.63 3.15
N ARG A 154 8.19 -7.31 1.91
CA ARG A 154 9.32 -7.85 1.15
C ARG A 154 10.33 -6.75 0.88
N GLU A 155 11.61 -7.06 1.09
CA GLU A 155 12.68 -6.14 0.74
C GLU A 155 12.71 -5.85 -0.77
N LEU A 156 12.93 -4.59 -1.11
CA LEU A 156 13.12 -4.15 -2.48
C LEU A 156 14.54 -4.47 -2.95
N SER A 157 14.70 -4.76 -4.24
CA SER A 157 16.01 -5.04 -4.85
C SER A 157 16.96 -3.85 -4.82
N SER A 158 16.44 -2.62 -4.79
CA SER A 158 17.24 -1.40 -4.67
C SER A 158 17.42 -1.02 -3.19
N PRO A 159 18.65 -1.02 -2.65
CA PRO A 159 18.90 -0.66 -1.25
C PRO A 159 18.44 0.75 -0.91
N VAL A 160 18.56 1.71 -1.84
CA VAL A 160 18.13 3.10 -1.63
C VAL A 160 16.62 3.19 -1.49
N TRP A 161 15.88 2.57 -2.40
CA TRP A 161 14.41 2.56 -2.34
C TRP A 161 13.90 1.74 -1.18
N ASN A 162 14.57 0.64 -0.83
CA ASN A 162 14.20 -0.15 0.35
C ASN A 162 14.28 0.68 1.63
N GLU A 163 15.33 1.49 1.78
CA GLU A 163 15.47 2.39 2.93
C GLU A 163 14.43 3.52 2.91
N VAL A 164 14.17 4.14 1.75
CA VAL A 164 13.15 5.19 1.63
C VAL A 164 11.76 4.65 2.00
N MET A 165 11.39 3.49 1.47
CA MET A 165 10.09 2.88 1.77
C MET A 165 9.97 2.43 3.22
N ARG A 166 11.05 1.93 3.81
CA ARG A 166 11.11 1.62 5.24
C ARG A 166 10.85 2.88 6.07
N ASP A 167 11.57 3.97 5.79
CA ASP A 167 11.39 5.22 6.52
C ASP A 167 9.96 5.77 6.39
N ASN A 168 9.35 5.64 5.22
CA ASN A 168 7.95 6.01 5.01
C ASN A 168 6.99 5.19 5.88
N ARG A 169 7.16 3.87 5.94
CA ARG A 169 6.35 2.99 6.79
C ARG A 169 6.52 3.28 8.27
N PHE A 170 7.72 3.66 8.68
CA PHE A 170 8.03 4.04 10.06
C PHE A 170 7.63 5.49 10.41
N SER A 171 7.05 6.24 9.49
CA SER A 171 6.78 7.68 9.70
C SER A 171 5.91 7.97 10.93
N LEU A 172 4.98 7.07 11.26
CA LEU A 172 4.05 7.16 12.37
C LEU A 172 4.47 6.37 13.62
N VAL A 173 5.48 5.53 13.52
CA VAL A 173 5.99 4.75 14.65
C VAL A 173 6.71 5.69 15.62
N LYS A 174 6.28 5.70 16.88
CA LYS A 174 6.82 6.57 17.94
C LYS A 174 8.16 6.08 18.45
N ASP A 175 8.23 4.82 18.79
CA ASP A 175 9.44 4.16 19.25
C ASP A 175 10.06 3.28 18.16
N ARG A 176 10.81 3.89 17.26
CA ARG A 176 11.42 3.21 16.12
C ARG A 176 12.53 2.23 16.50
N GLU A 177 13.14 2.43 17.65
CA GLU A 177 14.28 1.64 18.10
C GLU A 177 13.82 0.27 18.60
N HIS A 178 12.68 0.21 19.29
CA HIS A 178 12.14 -1.01 19.87
C HIS A 178 10.95 -1.60 19.07
N PHE A 179 10.58 -0.97 17.95
CA PHE A 179 9.45 -1.43 17.16
C PHE A 179 9.80 -2.64 16.30
N GLU A 180 9.23 -3.79 16.60
CA GLU A 180 9.42 -5.05 15.88
C GLU A 180 8.28 -5.39 14.89
N GLY A 181 7.30 -4.52 14.74
CA GLY A 181 6.10 -4.77 13.97
C GLY A 181 6.28 -4.80 12.44
N TYR A 182 7.47 -4.48 11.88
CA TYR A 182 7.76 -4.66 10.46
C TYR A 182 8.60 -5.90 10.22
N ILE A 183 7.95 -6.94 9.68
CA ILE A 183 8.52 -8.29 9.56
C ILE A 183 8.83 -8.58 8.09
N GLU A 184 10.08 -8.88 7.79
CA GLU A 184 10.43 -9.39 6.46
C GLU A 184 9.76 -10.74 6.21
N SER A 185 9.12 -10.90 5.04
CA SER A 185 8.28 -12.08 4.73
C SER A 185 8.97 -13.43 4.92
N LYS A 186 10.29 -13.50 4.67
CA LYS A 186 11.08 -14.72 4.90
C LYS A 186 11.26 -15.07 6.39
N LEU A 187 11.09 -14.09 7.29
CA LEU A 187 11.23 -14.26 8.73
C LEU A 187 9.90 -14.47 9.46
N LEU A 188 8.76 -14.34 8.75
CA LEU A 188 7.43 -14.37 9.35
C LEU A 188 7.17 -15.62 10.20
N VAL A 189 7.46 -16.80 9.66
CA VAL A 189 7.22 -18.06 10.37
C VAL A 189 8.06 -18.13 11.65
N ARG A 190 9.33 -17.74 11.58
CA ARG A 190 10.20 -17.67 12.76
C ARG A 190 9.65 -16.68 13.79
N TYR A 191 9.22 -15.50 13.36
CA TYR A 191 8.65 -14.47 14.23
C TYR A 191 7.41 -14.99 14.95
N ILE A 192 6.46 -15.62 14.26
CA ILE A 192 5.25 -16.21 14.86
C ILE A 192 5.63 -17.27 15.91
N LEU A 193 6.61 -18.11 15.62
CA LEU A 193 7.03 -19.17 16.54
C LEU A 193 7.75 -18.63 17.80
N THR A 194 8.52 -17.54 17.66
CA THR A 194 9.22 -16.92 18.80
C THR A 194 8.31 -16.07 19.68
N HIS A 195 7.20 -15.54 19.10
CA HIS A 195 6.19 -14.76 19.83
C HIS A 195 4.91 -15.57 20.12
N LYS A 196 5.07 -16.90 20.24
CA LYS A 196 3.95 -17.78 20.55
C LYS A 196 3.36 -17.44 21.93
N GLY A 197 2.05 -17.16 21.96
CA GLY A 197 1.34 -16.73 23.16
C GLY A 197 1.13 -15.22 23.26
N GLU A 198 1.78 -14.44 22.42
CA GLU A 198 1.49 -13.02 22.26
C GLU A 198 0.35 -12.82 21.25
N LYS A 199 -0.59 -11.97 21.62
CA LYS A 199 -1.76 -11.66 20.79
C LYS A 199 -1.39 -10.59 19.76
N LYS A 200 -1.22 -10.97 18.52
CA LYS A 200 -0.77 -10.09 17.43
C LYS A 200 -1.80 -10.00 16.30
N ILE A 201 -1.76 -8.89 15.56
CA ILE A 201 -2.51 -8.64 14.33
C ILE A 201 -1.51 -8.55 13.19
N TYR A 202 -1.47 -9.55 12.34
CA TYR A 202 -0.58 -9.60 11.19
C TYR A 202 -1.30 -9.07 9.94
N THR A 203 -0.66 -8.20 9.18
CA THR A 203 -1.11 -7.83 7.84
C THR A 203 -0.18 -8.41 6.80
N VAL A 204 -0.72 -9.21 5.90
CA VAL A 204 0.03 -9.95 4.88
C VAL A 204 -0.55 -9.68 3.52
N ASN A 205 0.29 -9.21 2.62
CA ASN A 205 -0.06 -9.13 1.21
C ASN A 205 0.02 -10.52 0.58
N THR A 206 -1.09 -10.97 0.00
CA THR A 206 -1.22 -12.33 -0.54
C THR A 206 -1.03 -12.43 -2.04
N ASP A 207 -0.80 -11.32 -2.73
CA ASP A 207 -0.57 -11.35 -4.17
C ASP A 207 0.69 -12.11 -4.49
N GLN A 208 0.50 -13.25 -5.14
CA GLN A 208 1.60 -14.06 -5.61
C GLN A 208 2.20 -13.44 -6.87
N ARG A 209 3.52 -13.42 -6.96
CA ARG A 209 4.15 -13.19 -8.27
C ARG A 209 3.70 -14.29 -9.21
N PRO A 210 3.31 -13.96 -10.46
CA PRO A 210 3.06 -14.98 -11.45
C PRO A 210 4.31 -15.85 -11.55
N TYR A 211 4.15 -17.15 -11.35
CA TYR A 211 5.18 -18.11 -11.71
C TYR A 211 5.41 -17.94 -13.22
N PHE A 212 6.65 -17.86 -13.64
CA PHE A 212 7.03 -17.72 -15.05
C PHE A 212 6.36 -18.74 -15.99
N LYS A 213 5.78 -19.82 -15.45
CA LYS A 213 5.13 -20.91 -16.19
C LYS A 213 3.61 -20.83 -16.29
N ALA A 214 2.94 -19.89 -15.59
CA ALA A 214 1.49 -19.74 -15.66
C ALA A 214 1.07 -18.26 -15.59
N PRO A 215 1.53 -17.39 -16.53
CA PRO A 215 1.25 -15.96 -16.48
C PRO A 215 -0.23 -15.62 -16.66
N ASP A 216 -0.99 -16.48 -17.37
CA ASP A 216 -2.36 -16.16 -17.77
C ASP A 216 -3.39 -16.35 -16.66
N TYR A 217 -3.20 -17.33 -15.79
CA TYR A 217 -4.15 -17.66 -14.72
C TYR A 217 -4.18 -16.61 -13.60
N MET A 218 -3.05 -15.99 -13.28
CA MET A 218 -2.95 -15.08 -12.14
C MET A 218 -3.40 -13.65 -12.44
N MET A 219 -3.33 -13.23 -13.70
CA MET A 219 -3.75 -11.90 -14.10
C MET A 219 -5.28 -11.75 -14.12
N VAL A 220 -6.00 -12.79 -14.47
CA VAL A 220 -7.47 -12.81 -14.47
C VAL A 220 -8.00 -12.72 -13.03
N ASN A 221 -7.37 -13.41 -12.07
CA ASN A 221 -7.77 -13.34 -10.67
C ASN A 221 -7.48 -11.96 -10.05
N PHE A 222 -6.37 -11.33 -10.40
CA PHE A 222 -5.99 -10.02 -9.89
C PHE A 222 -7.03 -8.94 -10.26
N LEU A 223 -7.48 -8.93 -11.51
CA LEU A 223 -8.44 -7.93 -12.00
C LEU A 223 -9.89 -8.24 -11.61
N HIS A 224 -10.25 -9.50 -11.44
CA HIS A 224 -11.58 -9.88 -10.94
C HIS A 224 -11.77 -9.54 -9.46
N GLN A 225 -10.73 -9.64 -8.64
CA GLN A 225 -10.78 -9.23 -7.24
C GLN A 225 -10.81 -7.70 -7.08
N GLU A 226 -10.14 -6.94 -7.93
CA GLU A 226 -10.23 -5.47 -7.93
C GLU A 226 -11.67 -4.98 -8.16
N CYS A 227 -12.44 -5.62 -9.03
CA CYS A 227 -13.83 -5.23 -9.26
C CYS A 227 -14.76 -5.51 -8.07
N GLN A 228 -14.45 -6.48 -7.21
CA GLN A 228 -15.35 -6.85 -6.10
C GLN A 228 -14.99 -6.15 -4.77
N THR A 229 -13.74 -5.77 -4.55
CA THR A 229 -13.29 -5.19 -3.27
C THR A 229 -13.13 -3.67 -3.29
N MET A 230 -13.06 -3.03 -4.43
CA MET A 230 -12.94 -1.57 -4.56
C MET A 230 -14.28 -0.81 -4.46
N CYS A 231 -15.38 -1.43 -4.07
CA CYS A 231 -16.60 -0.72 -3.69
C CYS A 231 -16.55 0.01 -2.35
N SER A 232 -15.41 0.13 -1.70
CA SER A 232 -15.22 1.06 -0.59
C SER A 232 -14.82 2.42 -1.15
N ARG A 233 -15.78 3.31 -1.15
CA ARG A 233 -15.78 4.70 -1.56
C ARG A 233 -14.42 5.38 -1.36
N ILE A 234 -13.75 5.66 -2.46
CA ILE A 234 -12.86 6.80 -2.54
C ILE A 234 -13.74 7.95 -3.04
N SER A 235 -14.25 8.73 -2.10
CA SER A 235 -14.92 10.00 -2.38
C SER A 235 -13.88 11.05 -2.74
#